data_121c1191d45ef480ee996d136387ea70
#
_entry.id   121c1191d45ef480ee996d136387ea70
#
_cell.length_a   1.000
_cell.length_b   1.000
_cell.length_c   1.000
_cell.angle_alpha   90.00
_cell.angle_beta   90.00
_cell.angle_gamma   90.00
#
_symmetry.space_group_name_H-M   'P 1'
#
loop_
_entity.id
_entity.type
_entity.pdbx_description
1 polymer ?
#
loop_
_entity_poly.entity_id
_entity_poly.type
_entity_poly.pdbx_seq_one_letter_code
_entity_poly.pdbx_strand_id
1 'polypeptide(L)'
;MSAGDAMLQVEGIDVFYGDVQVLYGLSLAVREGELVTLLGSNGAGKTTTLRAISGLSPPRAGDIRFRGRSLLKVPAATRAELGIALVPEWRLLWPQLSVRENLELGAYNPRVRARAARNLDRVMSLFPRLRERSGQLAGSLSGGEQQLCAIARALMAEPVLLMLDEPSLGLAPVLVDQVMSIVAELHRGGLSVLLVEQNLRKALQLAERGTVIETGRVRLEGTSSELAANPEIRAAYLGI
;
A
#
# COMPACT_ATOMS: atom_id res chain seq x y z
N MET A 1 12.52 20.72 -4.13
CA MET A 1 13.03 19.49 -4.79
C MET A 1 12.15 19.20 -5.98
N SER A 2 12.73 18.96 -7.16
CA SER A 2 11.97 18.84 -8.43
C SER A 2 11.05 17.62 -8.42
N ALA A 3 9.75 17.82 -8.67
CA ALA A 3 8.73 16.77 -8.83
C ALA A 3 8.94 15.91 -10.09
N GLY A 4 9.95 16.23 -10.92
CA GLY A 4 10.13 15.63 -12.25
C GLY A 4 10.54 14.17 -12.30
N ASP A 5 11.07 13.60 -11.20
CA ASP A 5 11.62 12.24 -11.17
C ASP A 5 10.77 11.22 -10.39
N ALA A 6 9.57 11.58 -9.96
CA ALA A 6 8.73 10.66 -9.19
C ALA A 6 7.95 9.69 -10.09
N MET A 7 7.95 8.39 -9.75
CA MET A 7 7.17 7.37 -10.42
C MET A 7 5.67 7.58 -10.23
N LEU A 8 5.24 7.89 -8.99
CA LEU A 8 3.88 8.30 -8.65
C LEU A 8 3.90 9.77 -8.20
N GLN A 9 3.01 10.58 -8.77
CA GLN A 9 2.77 11.97 -8.38
C GLN A 9 1.28 12.16 -8.13
N VAL A 10 0.93 12.64 -6.96
CA VAL A 10 -0.42 13.08 -6.59
C VAL A 10 -0.33 14.59 -6.41
N GLU A 11 -1.10 15.34 -7.19
CA GLU A 11 -0.98 16.79 -7.31
C GLU A 11 -2.30 17.46 -6.97
N GLY A 12 -2.42 17.99 -5.76
CA GLY A 12 -3.52 18.82 -5.32
C GLY A 12 -4.90 18.18 -5.46
N ILE A 13 -5.05 16.88 -5.11
CA ILE A 13 -6.30 16.18 -5.33
C ILE A 13 -7.36 16.54 -4.29
N ASP A 14 -8.60 16.78 -4.79
CA ASP A 14 -9.82 16.85 -3.99
C ASP A 14 -10.66 15.60 -4.22
N VAL A 15 -10.98 14.86 -3.15
CA VAL A 15 -11.79 13.64 -3.23
C VAL A 15 -13.03 13.77 -2.37
N PHE A 16 -14.16 13.29 -2.90
CA PHE A 16 -15.47 13.37 -2.27
C PHE A 16 -16.14 11.99 -2.22
N TYR A 17 -16.96 11.77 -1.19
CA TYR A 17 -17.97 10.72 -1.13
C TYR A 17 -19.35 11.39 -1.11
N GLY A 18 -20.08 11.33 -2.23
CA GLY A 18 -21.26 12.17 -2.42
C GLY A 18 -20.87 13.64 -2.37
N ASP A 19 -21.46 14.40 -1.44
CA ASP A 19 -21.17 15.82 -1.23
C ASP A 19 -20.14 16.07 -0.11
N VAL A 20 -19.69 15.03 0.56
CA VAL A 20 -18.72 15.15 1.65
C VAL A 20 -17.31 15.11 1.08
N GLN A 21 -16.58 16.22 1.21
CA GLN A 21 -15.16 16.27 0.87
C GLN A 21 -14.32 15.61 1.95
N VAL A 22 -13.39 14.75 1.53
CA VAL A 22 -12.49 13.99 2.42
C VAL A 22 -11.03 14.36 2.20
N LEU A 23 -10.61 14.66 0.96
CA LEU A 23 -9.26 15.16 0.70
C LEU A 23 -9.36 16.58 0.13
N TYR A 24 -8.45 17.43 0.57
CA TYR A 24 -8.43 18.86 0.29
C TYR A 24 -7.06 19.27 -0.26
N GLY A 25 -6.88 19.26 -1.57
CA GLY A 25 -5.64 19.64 -2.24
C GLY A 25 -4.45 18.78 -1.86
N LEU A 26 -4.68 17.48 -1.58
CA LEU A 26 -3.63 16.56 -1.12
C LEU A 26 -2.60 16.32 -2.20
N SER A 27 -1.32 16.45 -1.84
CA SER A 27 -0.19 16.15 -2.72
C SER A 27 0.78 15.19 -2.02
N LEU A 28 1.32 14.23 -2.78
CA LEU A 28 2.41 13.35 -2.36
C LEU A 28 3.12 12.78 -3.58
N ALA A 29 4.34 12.29 -3.39
CA ALA A 29 5.11 11.66 -4.44
C ALA A 29 5.85 10.41 -3.94
N VAL A 30 6.01 9.41 -4.83
CA VAL A 30 6.82 8.21 -4.59
C VAL A 30 7.78 8.04 -5.77
N ARG A 31 9.08 7.91 -5.50
CA ARG A 31 10.09 7.63 -6.52
C ARG A 31 10.18 6.13 -6.83
N GLU A 32 10.81 5.79 -7.94
CA GLU A 32 11.08 4.38 -8.23
C GLU A 32 12.05 3.81 -7.18
N GLY A 33 11.72 2.63 -6.64
CA GLY A 33 12.48 1.98 -5.58
C GLY A 33 12.39 2.65 -4.19
N GLU A 34 11.53 3.64 -3.97
CA GLU A 34 11.37 4.34 -2.68
C GLU A 34 10.27 3.69 -1.84
N LEU A 35 10.46 3.62 -0.52
CA LEU A 35 9.42 3.35 0.45
C LEU A 35 9.00 4.65 1.13
N VAL A 36 7.78 5.10 0.82
CA VAL A 36 7.17 6.29 1.42
C VAL A 36 6.04 5.86 2.35
N THR A 37 5.91 6.50 3.50
CA THR A 37 4.78 6.27 4.39
C THR A 37 3.81 7.44 4.43
N LEU A 38 2.50 7.13 4.41
CA LEU A 38 1.42 8.08 4.63
C LEU A 38 0.83 7.82 6.02
N LEU A 39 0.97 8.79 6.90
CA LEU A 39 0.68 8.71 8.32
C LEU A 39 -0.50 9.60 8.69
N GLY A 40 -1.24 9.24 9.73
CA GLY A 40 -2.34 10.03 10.26
C GLY A 40 -3.29 9.20 11.11
N SER A 41 -4.14 9.86 11.87
CA SER A 41 -5.20 9.23 12.66
C SER A 41 -6.27 8.56 11.80
N ASN A 42 -7.15 7.78 12.41
CA ASN A 42 -8.32 7.23 11.72
C ASN A 42 -9.21 8.36 11.21
N GLY A 43 -9.70 8.22 9.98
CA GLY A 43 -10.48 9.26 9.31
C GLY A 43 -9.65 10.40 8.70
N ALA A 44 -8.33 10.42 8.81
CA ALA A 44 -7.49 11.47 8.22
C ALA A 44 -7.49 11.51 6.68
N GLY A 45 -7.97 10.45 6.00
CA GLY A 45 -8.02 10.37 4.54
C GLY A 45 -7.02 9.39 3.91
N LYS A 46 -6.29 8.60 4.70
CA LYS A 46 -5.25 7.66 4.25
C LYS A 46 -5.78 6.66 3.22
N THR A 47 -6.77 5.86 3.58
CA THR A 47 -7.44 4.88 2.68
C THR A 47 -8.03 5.57 1.45
N THR A 48 -8.61 6.76 1.60
CA THR A 48 -9.16 7.54 0.49
C THR A 48 -8.08 7.93 -0.51
N THR A 49 -6.87 8.27 -0.04
CA THR A 49 -5.72 8.54 -0.91
C THR A 49 -5.34 7.32 -1.72
N LEU A 50 -5.23 6.15 -1.10
CA LEU A 50 -4.93 4.89 -1.82
C LEU A 50 -6.03 4.52 -2.81
N ARG A 51 -7.31 4.73 -2.45
CA ARG A 51 -8.45 4.51 -3.34
C ARG A 51 -8.46 5.48 -4.53
N ALA A 52 -8.03 6.72 -4.34
CA ALA A 52 -7.87 7.66 -5.44
C ALA A 52 -6.76 7.21 -6.40
N ILE A 53 -5.61 6.81 -5.89
CA ILE A 53 -4.48 6.32 -6.68
C ILE A 53 -4.85 5.05 -7.44
N SER A 54 -5.57 4.11 -6.81
CA SER A 54 -6.01 2.86 -7.45
C SER A 54 -7.18 3.04 -8.42
N GLY A 55 -7.83 4.21 -8.46
CA GLY A 55 -8.95 4.51 -9.35
C GLY A 55 -10.32 4.09 -8.82
N LEU A 56 -10.40 3.68 -7.56
CA LEU A 56 -11.65 3.30 -6.88
C LEU A 56 -12.46 4.51 -6.40
N SER A 57 -11.79 5.66 -6.22
CA SER A 57 -12.42 6.93 -5.81
C SER A 57 -11.75 8.07 -6.59
N PRO A 58 -12.18 8.36 -7.83
CA PRO A 58 -11.53 9.38 -8.65
C PRO A 58 -11.65 10.77 -8.04
N PRO A 59 -10.58 11.60 -8.09
CA PRO A 59 -10.62 12.96 -7.60
C PRO A 59 -11.52 13.85 -8.47
N ARG A 60 -12.13 14.87 -7.86
CA ARG A 60 -12.88 15.93 -8.58
C ARG A 60 -11.98 17.04 -9.10
N ALA A 61 -10.82 17.26 -8.46
CA ALA A 61 -9.80 18.23 -8.85
C ALA A 61 -8.39 17.67 -8.60
N GLY A 62 -7.39 18.31 -9.20
CA GLY A 62 -6.00 17.85 -9.15
C GLY A 62 -5.67 16.81 -10.21
N ASP A 63 -4.49 16.20 -10.13
CA ASP A 63 -4.06 15.12 -11.02
C ASP A 63 -3.35 14.01 -10.25
N ILE A 64 -3.37 12.81 -10.81
CA ILE A 64 -2.59 11.66 -10.35
C ILE A 64 -1.82 11.15 -11.55
N ARG A 65 -0.48 11.18 -11.48
CA ARG A 65 0.39 10.74 -12.56
C ARG A 65 1.18 9.51 -12.14
N PHE A 66 1.30 8.58 -13.05
CA PHE A 66 2.15 7.41 -12.88
C PHE A 66 3.10 7.29 -14.08
N ARG A 67 4.40 7.35 -13.81
CA ARG A 67 5.45 7.41 -14.83
C ARG A 67 5.17 8.49 -15.88
N GLY A 68 4.82 9.69 -15.42
CA GLY A 68 4.52 10.86 -16.25
C GLY A 68 3.13 10.86 -16.91
N ARG A 69 2.38 9.75 -16.89
CA ARG A 69 1.05 9.63 -17.49
C ARG A 69 -0.04 9.95 -16.48
N SER A 70 -0.97 10.86 -16.79
CA SER A 70 -2.16 11.10 -15.97
C SER A 70 -3.06 9.86 -15.91
N LEU A 71 -3.53 9.55 -14.70
CA LEU A 71 -4.42 8.42 -14.40
C LEU A 71 -5.90 8.84 -14.28
N LEU A 72 -6.26 10.11 -14.42
CA LEU A 72 -7.64 10.59 -14.17
C LEU A 72 -8.69 9.84 -15.01
N LYS A 73 -8.36 9.53 -16.26
CA LYS A 73 -9.24 8.81 -17.19
C LYS A 73 -8.90 7.32 -17.33
N VAL A 74 -8.00 6.80 -16.48
CA VAL A 74 -7.56 5.41 -16.53
C VAL A 74 -8.38 4.59 -15.54
N PRO A 75 -9.16 3.58 -15.99
CA PRO A 75 -9.94 2.72 -15.10
C PRO A 75 -9.07 1.95 -14.10
N ALA A 76 -9.62 1.58 -12.94
CA ALA A 76 -8.89 0.88 -11.88
C ALA A 76 -8.24 -0.43 -12.37
N ALA A 77 -8.93 -1.22 -13.20
CA ALA A 77 -8.38 -2.45 -13.78
C ALA A 77 -7.12 -2.17 -14.61
N THR A 78 -7.14 -1.11 -15.43
CA THR A 78 -5.98 -0.72 -16.24
C THR A 78 -4.83 -0.18 -15.37
N ARG A 79 -5.12 0.49 -14.24
CA ARG A 79 -4.06 0.90 -13.30
C ARG A 79 -3.35 -0.31 -12.69
N ALA A 80 -4.08 -1.38 -12.40
CA ALA A 80 -3.48 -2.66 -11.99
C ALA A 80 -2.59 -3.26 -13.10
N GLU A 81 -3.00 -3.13 -14.38
CA GLU A 81 -2.17 -3.53 -15.53
C GLU A 81 -0.90 -2.69 -15.66
N LEU A 82 -0.91 -1.43 -15.26
CA LEU A 82 0.29 -0.59 -15.20
C LEU A 82 1.26 -1.00 -14.07
N GLY A 83 0.87 -1.91 -13.20
CA GLY A 83 1.69 -2.42 -12.09
C GLY A 83 1.45 -1.72 -10.76
N ILE A 84 0.30 -1.06 -10.56
CA ILE A 84 -0.12 -0.52 -9.27
C ILE A 84 -0.95 -1.59 -8.56
N ALA A 85 -0.49 -2.10 -7.41
CA ALA A 85 -1.23 -3.06 -6.60
C ALA A 85 -1.61 -2.46 -5.25
N LEU A 86 -2.83 -2.71 -4.81
CA LEU A 86 -3.35 -2.30 -3.50
C LEU A 86 -3.68 -3.53 -2.65
N VAL A 87 -3.10 -3.59 -1.45
CA VAL A 87 -3.53 -4.48 -0.37
C VAL A 87 -4.39 -3.66 0.58
N PRO A 88 -5.71 -3.87 0.60
CA PRO A 88 -6.61 -3.10 1.44
C PRO A 88 -6.56 -3.54 2.90
N GLU A 89 -6.99 -2.68 3.81
CA GLU A 89 -7.06 -2.88 5.27
C GLU A 89 -7.71 -4.22 5.66
N TRP A 90 -8.84 -4.57 5.04
CA TRP A 90 -9.61 -5.78 5.32
C TRP A 90 -9.15 -7.03 4.56
N ARG A 91 -7.95 -7.02 3.96
CA ARG A 91 -7.31 -8.15 3.23
C ARG A 91 -8.10 -8.61 2.00
N LEU A 92 -9.42 -8.62 2.06
CA LEU A 92 -10.37 -9.02 1.02
C LEU A 92 -9.98 -10.34 0.34
N LEU A 93 -9.66 -11.36 1.14
CA LEU A 93 -9.48 -12.72 0.66
C LEU A 93 -10.84 -13.35 0.34
N TRP A 94 -10.86 -14.32 -0.55
CA TRP A 94 -12.00 -15.22 -0.75
C TRP A 94 -11.89 -16.35 0.26
N PRO A 95 -12.69 -16.36 1.33
CA PRO A 95 -12.51 -17.29 2.45
C PRO A 95 -12.81 -18.74 2.09
N GLN A 96 -13.64 -18.98 1.06
CA GLN A 96 -14.00 -20.30 0.57
C GLN A 96 -12.99 -20.88 -0.43
N LEU A 97 -12.05 -20.07 -0.92
CA LEU A 97 -10.95 -20.52 -1.77
C LEU A 97 -9.75 -20.89 -0.91
N SER A 98 -8.95 -21.83 -1.42
CA SER A 98 -7.66 -22.16 -0.82
C SER A 98 -6.67 -21.00 -0.89
N VAL A 99 -5.59 -21.09 -0.13
CA VAL A 99 -4.46 -20.15 -0.23
C VAL A 99 -3.97 -20.07 -1.67
N ARG A 100 -3.73 -21.22 -2.30
CA ARG A 100 -3.26 -21.29 -3.70
C ARG A 100 -4.20 -20.57 -4.65
N GLU A 101 -5.50 -20.85 -4.59
CA GLU A 101 -6.49 -20.22 -5.47
C GLU A 101 -6.57 -18.71 -5.24
N ASN A 102 -6.51 -18.24 -3.97
CA ASN A 102 -6.40 -16.81 -3.68
C ASN A 102 -5.18 -16.16 -4.34
N LEU A 103 -4.02 -16.82 -4.32
CA LEU A 103 -2.83 -16.29 -4.98
C LEU A 103 -3.00 -16.27 -6.51
N GLU A 104 -3.53 -17.35 -7.10
CA GLU A 104 -3.75 -17.45 -8.56
C GLU A 104 -4.65 -16.34 -9.08
N LEU A 105 -5.66 -15.90 -8.31
CA LEU A 105 -6.47 -14.72 -8.64
C LEU A 105 -5.64 -13.43 -8.77
N GLY A 106 -4.53 -13.30 -8.06
CA GLY A 106 -3.62 -12.16 -8.19
C GLY A 106 -2.92 -12.08 -9.56
N ALA A 107 -2.83 -13.20 -10.28
CA ALA A 107 -2.27 -13.26 -11.63
C ALA A 107 -3.32 -13.16 -12.76
N TYR A 108 -4.56 -12.74 -12.45
CA TYR A 108 -5.63 -12.60 -13.44
C TYR A 108 -5.32 -11.53 -14.51
N ASN A 109 -4.46 -10.56 -14.18
CA ASN A 109 -4.04 -9.51 -15.07
C ASN A 109 -3.37 -10.07 -16.34
N PRO A 110 -3.82 -9.68 -17.56
CA PRO A 110 -3.27 -10.15 -18.84
C PRO A 110 -1.75 -10.01 -18.94
N ARG A 111 -1.17 -8.95 -18.36
CA ARG A 111 0.28 -8.68 -18.37
C ARG A 111 1.11 -9.82 -17.75
N VAL A 112 0.58 -10.51 -16.76
CA VAL A 112 1.31 -11.53 -15.98
C VAL A 112 0.73 -12.94 -16.12
N ARG A 113 -0.45 -13.09 -16.72
CA ARG A 113 -1.19 -14.35 -16.81
C ARG A 113 -0.36 -15.49 -17.41
N ALA A 114 0.42 -15.22 -18.44
CA ALA A 114 1.29 -16.22 -19.06
C ALA A 114 2.42 -16.70 -18.12
N ARG A 115 2.73 -15.95 -17.06
CA ARG A 115 3.77 -16.24 -16.07
C ARG A 115 3.18 -16.66 -14.71
N ALA A 116 1.87 -16.90 -14.62
CA ALA A 116 1.18 -17.17 -13.35
C ALA A 116 1.82 -18.32 -12.55
N ALA A 117 2.17 -19.44 -13.20
CA ALA A 117 2.80 -20.58 -12.55
C ALA A 117 4.19 -20.21 -11.97
N ARG A 118 5.04 -19.52 -12.76
CA ARG A 118 6.33 -19.04 -12.29
C ARG A 118 6.21 -18.05 -11.15
N ASN A 119 5.23 -17.14 -11.22
CA ASN A 119 4.97 -16.17 -10.17
C ASN A 119 4.51 -16.85 -8.89
N LEU A 120 3.66 -17.88 -8.99
CA LEU A 120 3.22 -18.66 -7.85
C LEU A 120 4.39 -19.32 -7.15
N ASP A 121 5.31 -20.00 -7.88
CA ASP A 121 6.48 -20.63 -7.29
C ASP A 121 7.39 -19.62 -6.60
N ARG A 122 7.62 -18.45 -7.21
CA ARG A 122 8.39 -17.34 -6.63
C ARG A 122 7.73 -16.82 -5.35
N VAL A 123 6.44 -16.52 -5.40
CA VAL A 123 5.70 -15.98 -4.24
C VAL A 123 5.65 -17.01 -3.11
N MET A 124 5.36 -18.27 -3.42
CA MET A 124 5.38 -19.35 -2.42
C MET A 124 6.77 -19.55 -1.79
N SER A 125 7.85 -19.21 -2.48
CA SER A 125 9.21 -19.24 -1.91
C SER A 125 9.46 -18.10 -0.92
N LEU A 126 8.86 -16.93 -1.14
CA LEU A 126 8.91 -15.78 -0.22
C LEU A 126 8.04 -15.99 1.03
N PHE A 127 7.02 -16.86 0.94
CA PHE A 127 6.07 -17.12 2.02
C PHE A 127 5.99 -18.63 2.34
N PRO A 128 7.03 -19.24 2.97
CA PRO A 128 7.07 -20.68 3.23
C PRO A 128 5.85 -21.22 3.99
N ARG A 129 5.33 -20.45 4.96
CA ARG A 129 4.12 -20.81 5.72
C ARG A 129 2.87 -20.91 4.85
N LEU A 130 2.74 -20.06 3.84
CA LEU A 130 1.63 -20.15 2.89
C LEU A 130 1.80 -21.35 1.95
N ARG A 131 3.06 -21.69 1.61
CA ARG A 131 3.38 -22.90 0.82
C ARG A 131 2.93 -24.17 1.54
N GLU A 132 3.26 -24.30 2.82
CA GLU A 132 2.87 -25.43 3.68
C GLU A 132 1.34 -25.58 3.76
N ARG A 133 0.60 -24.47 3.65
CA ARG A 133 -0.85 -24.39 3.79
C ARG A 133 -1.57 -24.10 2.46
N SER A 134 -0.92 -24.36 1.34
CA SER A 134 -1.41 -23.95 0.01
C SER A 134 -2.80 -24.49 -0.35
N GLY A 135 -3.15 -25.69 0.13
CA GLY A 135 -4.49 -26.28 -0.02
C GLY A 135 -5.51 -25.92 1.06
N GLN A 136 -5.10 -25.18 2.12
CA GLN A 136 -5.99 -24.80 3.21
C GLN A 136 -6.89 -23.64 2.77
N LEU A 137 -8.15 -23.63 3.23
CA LEU A 137 -9.09 -22.52 2.97
C LEU A 137 -8.59 -21.24 3.62
N ALA A 138 -8.58 -20.13 2.86
CA ALA A 138 -8.08 -18.85 3.35
C ALA A 138 -8.85 -18.32 4.55
N GLY A 139 -10.14 -18.64 4.67
CA GLY A 139 -10.97 -18.29 5.81
C GLY A 139 -10.57 -18.95 7.13
N SER A 140 -9.82 -20.08 7.09
CA SER A 140 -9.35 -20.80 8.29
C SER A 140 -7.94 -20.40 8.74
N LEU A 141 -7.30 -19.48 8.03
CA LEU A 141 -6.00 -18.93 8.40
C LEU A 141 -6.13 -17.97 9.59
N SER A 142 -5.08 -17.87 10.40
CA SER A 142 -4.95 -16.80 11.40
C SER A 142 -4.93 -15.41 10.73
N GLY A 143 -5.27 -14.35 11.48
CA GLY A 143 -5.28 -12.99 10.95
C GLY A 143 -3.94 -12.57 10.31
N GLY A 144 -2.80 -12.96 10.89
CA GLY A 144 -1.48 -12.70 10.31
C GLY A 144 -1.24 -13.47 9.02
N GLU A 145 -1.60 -14.75 8.97
CA GLU A 145 -1.47 -15.56 7.75
C GLU A 145 -2.38 -15.04 6.63
N GLN A 146 -3.59 -14.56 6.96
CA GLN A 146 -4.46 -13.89 6.00
C GLN A 146 -3.82 -12.60 5.46
N GLN A 147 -3.15 -11.82 6.32
CA GLN A 147 -2.43 -10.61 5.88
C GLN A 147 -1.29 -10.95 4.92
N LEU A 148 -0.49 -11.97 5.26
CA LEU A 148 0.57 -12.46 4.38
C LEU A 148 0.01 -12.99 3.05
N CYS A 149 -1.12 -13.69 3.08
CA CYS A 149 -1.80 -14.17 1.89
C CYS A 149 -2.29 -13.01 1.00
N ALA A 150 -2.82 -11.93 1.58
CA ALA A 150 -3.23 -10.74 0.82
C ALA A 150 -2.04 -10.03 0.16
N ILE A 151 -0.91 -9.90 0.86
CA ILE A 151 0.34 -9.37 0.30
C ILE A 151 0.86 -10.28 -0.81
N ALA A 152 0.93 -11.58 -0.55
CA ALA A 152 1.37 -12.59 -1.51
C ALA A 152 0.51 -12.56 -2.79
N ARG A 153 -0.81 -12.44 -2.66
CA ARG A 153 -1.72 -12.28 -3.80
C ARG A 153 -1.42 -11.03 -4.62
N ALA A 154 -1.15 -9.89 -3.97
CA ALA A 154 -0.78 -8.67 -4.67
C ALA A 154 0.53 -8.81 -5.45
N LEU A 155 1.51 -9.56 -4.92
CA LEU A 155 2.79 -9.83 -5.59
C LEU A 155 2.67 -10.73 -6.82
N MET A 156 1.61 -11.52 -6.94
CA MET A 156 1.33 -12.31 -8.14
C MET A 156 1.15 -11.45 -9.39
N ALA A 157 0.73 -10.19 -9.21
CA ALA A 157 0.59 -9.21 -10.31
C ALA A 157 1.92 -8.60 -10.77
N GLU A 158 3.07 -8.97 -10.18
CA GLU A 158 4.39 -8.35 -10.41
C GLU A 158 4.30 -6.81 -10.34
N PRO A 159 3.86 -6.25 -9.21
CA PRO A 159 3.69 -4.81 -9.10
C PRO A 159 5.03 -4.07 -9.19
N VAL A 160 5.01 -2.84 -9.69
CA VAL A 160 6.12 -1.89 -9.60
C VAL A 160 5.90 -0.89 -8.46
N LEU A 161 4.62 -0.72 -8.07
CA LEU A 161 4.21 0.01 -6.88
C LEU A 161 3.26 -0.86 -6.05
N LEU A 162 3.65 -1.19 -4.84
CA LEU A 162 2.81 -1.86 -3.85
C LEU A 162 2.27 -0.84 -2.86
N MET A 163 0.96 -0.73 -2.77
CA MET A 163 0.28 0.11 -1.79
C MET A 163 -0.32 -0.79 -0.70
N LEU A 164 -0.02 -0.48 0.56
CA LEU A 164 -0.46 -1.23 1.73
C LEU A 164 -1.29 -0.33 2.63
N ASP A 165 -2.53 -0.72 2.90
CA ASP A 165 -3.46 0.03 3.75
C ASP A 165 -3.53 -0.61 5.14
N GLU A 166 -2.86 0.00 6.11
CA GLU A 166 -2.77 -0.42 7.52
C GLU A 166 -2.50 -1.93 7.70
N PRO A 167 -1.42 -2.47 7.08
CA PRO A 167 -1.18 -3.91 7.07
C PRO A 167 -0.91 -4.50 8.46
N SER A 168 -0.63 -3.67 9.46
CA SER A 168 -0.40 -4.10 10.85
C SER A 168 -1.66 -4.12 11.71
N LEU A 169 -2.78 -3.58 11.22
CA LEU A 169 -3.99 -3.39 12.03
C LEU A 169 -4.58 -4.72 12.52
N GLY A 170 -4.87 -4.78 13.83
CA GLY A 170 -5.48 -5.95 14.47
C GLY A 170 -4.59 -7.19 14.56
N LEU A 171 -3.29 -7.05 14.32
CA LEU A 171 -2.32 -8.14 14.45
C LEU A 171 -1.62 -8.12 15.81
N ALA A 172 -1.26 -9.31 16.29
CA ALA A 172 -0.37 -9.45 17.45
C ALA A 172 1.02 -8.85 17.14
N PRO A 173 1.75 -8.30 18.13
CA PRO A 173 3.03 -7.63 17.90
C PRO A 173 4.05 -8.41 17.09
N VAL A 174 4.18 -9.72 17.35
CA VAL A 174 5.10 -10.61 16.61
C VAL A 174 4.73 -10.70 15.12
N LEU A 175 3.43 -10.72 14.80
CA LEU A 175 2.95 -10.77 13.41
C LEU A 175 3.13 -9.42 12.71
N VAL A 176 2.99 -8.31 13.44
CA VAL A 176 3.32 -6.98 12.91
C VAL A 176 4.79 -6.92 12.49
N ASP A 177 5.70 -7.38 13.35
CA ASP A 177 7.13 -7.39 13.03
C ASP A 177 7.44 -8.29 11.82
N GLN A 178 6.76 -9.41 11.68
CA GLN A 178 6.88 -10.29 10.53
C GLN A 178 6.40 -9.60 9.23
N VAL A 179 5.23 -8.96 9.25
CA VAL A 179 4.69 -8.23 8.08
C VAL A 179 5.64 -7.11 7.68
N MET A 180 6.10 -6.29 8.65
CA MET A 180 7.03 -5.19 8.38
C MET A 180 8.38 -5.68 7.86
N SER A 181 8.90 -6.79 8.36
CA SER A 181 10.12 -7.42 7.84
C SER A 181 10.00 -7.84 6.38
N ILE A 182 8.84 -8.41 6.00
CA ILE A 182 8.56 -8.78 4.61
C ILE A 182 8.47 -7.54 3.72
N VAL A 183 7.79 -6.48 4.17
CA VAL A 183 7.73 -5.22 3.42
C VAL A 183 9.13 -4.64 3.21
N ALA A 184 9.98 -4.66 4.24
CA ALA A 184 11.38 -4.24 4.15
C ALA A 184 12.19 -5.10 3.17
N GLU A 185 11.96 -6.40 3.13
CA GLU A 185 12.64 -7.33 2.20
C GLU A 185 12.22 -7.05 0.75
N LEU A 186 10.92 -6.87 0.50
CA LEU A 186 10.39 -6.53 -0.81
C LEU A 186 10.95 -5.21 -1.32
N HIS A 187 10.99 -4.19 -0.45
CA HIS A 187 11.57 -2.90 -0.78
C HIS A 187 13.08 -3.00 -1.08
N ARG A 188 13.87 -3.71 -0.26
CA ARG A 188 15.30 -3.96 -0.54
C ARG A 188 15.51 -4.70 -1.86
N GLY A 189 14.53 -5.48 -2.31
CA GLY A 189 14.48 -6.10 -3.63
C GLY A 189 14.14 -5.14 -4.78
N GLY A 190 14.00 -3.82 -4.50
CA GLY A 190 13.74 -2.77 -5.50
C GLY A 190 12.26 -2.46 -5.72
N LEU A 191 11.35 -3.04 -4.95
CA LEU A 191 9.92 -2.72 -5.06
C LEU A 191 9.63 -1.35 -4.43
N SER A 192 8.96 -0.46 -5.18
CA SER A 192 8.45 0.79 -4.62
C SER A 192 7.24 0.51 -3.75
N VAL A 193 7.17 1.16 -2.59
CA VAL A 193 6.10 0.93 -1.61
C VAL A 193 5.50 2.25 -1.15
N LEU A 194 4.17 2.33 -1.13
CA LEU A 194 3.42 3.35 -0.40
C LEU A 194 2.72 2.66 0.78
N LEU A 195 3.28 2.86 1.97
CA LEU A 195 2.80 2.27 3.21
C LEU A 195 1.90 3.25 3.96
N VAL A 196 0.65 2.90 4.12
CA VAL A 196 -0.28 3.62 5.01
C VAL A 196 -0.28 2.93 6.36
N GLU A 197 0.00 3.67 7.42
CA GLU A 197 0.04 3.16 8.79
C GLU A 197 -0.43 4.18 9.81
N GLN A 198 -0.98 3.67 10.89
CA GLN A 198 -1.26 4.44 12.10
C GLN A 198 -0.09 4.36 13.09
N ASN A 199 0.64 3.25 13.10
CA ASN A 199 1.82 3.07 13.94
C ASN A 199 3.02 3.82 13.34
N LEU A 200 3.08 5.12 13.63
CA LEU A 200 4.10 6.03 13.12
C LEU A 200 5.53 5.53 13.39
N ARG A 201 5.80 5.01 14.60
CA ARG A 201 7.14 4.53 14.95
C ARG A 201 7.62 3.42 14.03
N LYS A 202 6.78 2.42 13.78
CA LYS A 202 7.14 1.29 12.90
C LYS A 202 7.24 1.71 11.45
N ALA A 203 6.34 2.58 10.99
CA ALA A 203 6.36 3.07 9.62
C ALA A 203 7.62 3.90 9.32
N LEU A 204 7.99 4.82 10.22
CA LEU A 204 9.21 5.65 10.06
C LEU A 204 10.51 4.85 10.18
N GLN A 205 10.51 3.68 10.82
CA GLN A 205 11.69 2.79 10.84
C GLN A 205 11.96 2.13 9.49
N LEU A 206 10.95 2.01 8.63
CA LEU A 206 11.05 1.35 7.32
C LEU A 206 11.17 2.35 6.17
N ALA A 207 10.48 3.49 6.27
CA ALA A 207 10.38 4.45 5.18
C ALA A 207 11.58 5.39 5.12
N GLU A 208 11.93 5.84 3.92
CA GLU A 208 12.89 6.93 3.73
C GLU A 208 12.25 8.28 4.00
N ARG A 209 10.97 8.43 3.60
CA ARG A 209 10.19 9.65 3.76
C ARG A 209 8.78 9.34 4.24
N GLY A 210 8.15 10.34 4.84
CA GLY A 210 6.78 10.26 5.26
C GLY A 210 6.01 11.54 4.97
N THR A 211 4.70 11.37 4.79
CA THR A 211 3.71 12.45 4.72
C THR A 211 2.70 12.22 5.83
N VAL A 212 2.55 13.19 6.71
CA VAL A 212 1.55 13.17 7.79
C VAL A 212 0.33 13.94 7.31
N ILE A 213 -0.84 13.27 7.35
CA ILE A 213 -2.11 13.89 6.97
C ILE A 213 -3.04 14.02 8.17
N GLU A 214 -3.75 15.13 8.20
CA GLU A 214 -4.77 15.43 9.20
C GLU A 214 -5.98 16.05 8.50
N THR A 215 -7.16 15.51 8.73
CA THR A 215 -8.42 16.00 8.17
C THR A 215 -8.34 16.26 6.65
N GLY A 216 -7.77 15.29 5.92
CA GLY A 216 -7.67 15.32 4.46
C GLY A 216 -6.61 16.25 3.87
N ARG A 217 -5.74 16.85 4.70
CA ARG A 217 -4.68 17.77 4.27
C ARG A 217 -3.31 17.26 4.70
N VAL A 218 -2.29 17.57 3.91
CA VAL A 218 -0.90 17.36 4.33
C VAL A 218 -0.58 18.34 5.45
N ARG A 219 -0.18 17.82 6.61
CA ARG A 219 0.25 18.59 7.77
C ARG A 219 1.77 18.78 7.77
N LEU A 220 2.50 17.70 7.56
CA LEU A 220 3.96 17.66 7.55
C LEU A 220 4.45 16.67 6.50
N GLU A 221 5.58 16.97 5.90
CA GLU A 221 6.30 16.07 5.00
C GLU A 221 7.79 16.21 5.26
N GLY A 222 8.53 15.10 5.19
CA GLY A 222 9.97 15.11 5.38
C GLY A 222 10.58 13.71 5.35
N THR A 223 11.88 13.63 5.56
CA THR A 223 12.55 12.35 5.79
C THR A 223 12.06 11.71 7.08
N SER A 224 12.16 10.39 7.18
CA SER A 224 11.76 9.68 8.39
C SER A 224 12.51 10.15 9.63
N SER A 225 13.76 10.55 9.50
CA SER A 225 14.56 11.12 10.59
C SER A 225 14.05 12.49 11.04
N GLU A 226 13.71 13.39 10.09
CA GLU A 226 13.12 14.69 10.41
C GLU A 226 11.77 14.56 11.12
N LEU A 227 10.90 13.69 10.59
CA LEU A 227 9.60 13.45 11.20
C LEU A 227 9.71 12.82 12.59
N ALA A 228 10.61 11.86 12.79
CA ALA A 228 10.84 11.23 14.10
C ALA A 228 11.42 12.20 15.15
N ALA A 229 12.16 13.22 14.70
CA ALA A 229 12.72 14.27 15.56
C ALA A 229 11.75 15.42 15.83
N ASN A 230 10.66 15.55 15.04
CA ASN A 230 9.73 16.67 15.14
C ASN A 230 8.95 16.63 16.47
N PRO A 231 8.95 17.71 17.30
CA PRO A 231 8.29 17.75 18.58
C PRO A 231 6.77 17.56 18.50
N GLU A 232 6.10 18.11 17.47
CA GLU A 232 4.64 17.94 17.30
C GLU A 232 4.30 16.47 17.03
N ILE A 233 5.10 15.79 16.22
CA ILE A 233 4.95 14.37 15.92
C ILE A 233 5.18 13.52 17.16
N ARG A 234 6.21 13.84 17.94
CA ARG A 234 6.52 13.13 19.19
C ARG A 234 5.40 13.26 20.19
N ALA A 235 4.89 14.46 20.41
CA ALA A 235 3.80 14.71 21.34
C ALA A 235 2.48 14.05 20.90
N ALA A 236 2.11 14.17 19.59
CA ALA A 236 0.82 13.69 19.08
C ALA A 236 0.76 12.16 18.90
N TYR A 237 1.87 11.52 18.54
CA TYR A 237 1.88 10.13 18.06
C TYR A 237 2.82 9.20 18.82
N LEU A 238 3.86 9.71 19.49
CA LEU A 238 4.84 8.89 20.21
C LEU A 238 4.67 8.94 21.74
N GLY A 239 3.85 9.85 22.24
CA GLY A 239 3.53 9.98 23.68
C GLY A 239 4.72 10.41 24.55
N ILE A 240 5.72 11.10 23.96
CA ILE A 240 6.96 11.55 24.62
C ILE A 240 7.26 13.01 24.28
#